data_932bb8396ffc7bd13d36be2fd261f47d
#
_entry.id   932bb8396ffc7bd13d36be2fd261f47d
#
_cell.length_a   1.000
_cell.length_b   1.000
_cell.length_c   1.000
_cell.angle_alpha   90.00
_cell.angle_beta   90.00
_cell.angle_gamma   90.00
#
_symmetry.space_group_name_H-M   'P 1'
#
loop_
_entity.id
_entity.type
_entity.pdbx_description
1 polymer ?
#
loop_
_entity_poly.entity_id
_entity_poly.type
_entity_poly.pdbx_seq_one_letter_code
_entity_poly.pdbx_strand_id
1 'polypeptide(L)'
;MKPLLHEIRHNPLLWLLAFVPVVFVAVKLKPESHTLLFVLSVLAIVPLATLLSHATESVAAKTGDSVGGLLNATLGNLTELVIALTALRAGQYMLVKASIAGAVVTNTLFMLGMSFLLGGLKHHVQEYNRVSARMQAGLLFLATVALLIPSAVSKADAAVGTSFTQTLSLGLAVLLIISYGLSMLFTLKTHPELFVSAEAGETGETHWPIGLALVTLTGVTVLVALVSEIFVESVQKAAEAFG
;
A
#
# COMPACT_ATOMS: atom_id res chain seq x y z
N MET A 1 -19.99 -5.84 -15.56
CA MET A 1 -19.05 -5.66 -16.71
C MET A 1 -19.10 -4.27 -17.34
N LYS A 2 -20.29 -3.68 -17.62
CA LYS A 2 -20.35 -2.31 -18.17
C LYS A 2 -19.63 -1.23 -17.32
N PRO A 3 -19.75 -1.20 -15.96
CA PRO A 3 -19.04 -0.21 -15.15
C PRO A 3 -17.51 -0.33 -15.25
N LEU A 4 -16.99 -1.55 -15.18
CA LEU A 4 -15.55 -1.82 -15.31
C LEU A 4 -14.99 -1.38 -16.68
N LEU A 5 -15.69 -1.70 -17.77
CA LEU A 5 -15.30 -1.27 -19.12
C LEU A 5 -15.35 0.26 -19.29
N HIS A 6 -16.33 0.89 -18.66
CA HIS A 6 -16.43 2.34 -18.64
C HIS A 6 -15.24 2.97 -17.92
N GLU A 7 -14.88 2.43 -16.75
CA GLU A 7 -13.71 2.84 -15.95
C GLU A 7 -12.41 2.72 -16.75
N ILE A 8 -12.16 1.53 -17.33
CA ILE A 8 -10.96 1.29 -18.16
C ILE A 8 -10.86 2.26 -19.33
N ARG A 9 -11.99 2.66 -19.90
CA ARG A 9 -12.01 3.57 -21.05
C ARG A 9 -11.74 5.02 -20.68
N HIS A 10 -12.17 5.46 -19.51
CA HIS A 10 -12.07 6.85 -19.06
C HIS A 10 -10.84 7.14 -18.19
N ASN A 11 -10.22 6.12 -17.60
CA ASN A 11 -9.02 6.28 -16.81
C ASN A 11 -7.78 5.84 -17.62
N PRO A 12 -6.92 6.78 -18.05
CA PRO A 12 -5.72 6.46 -18.84
C PRO A 12 -4.74 5.51 -18.13
N LEU A 13 -4.69 5.54 -16.79
CA LEU A 13 -3.85 4.63 -16.00
C LEU A 13 -4.22 3.17 -16.23
N LEU A 14 -5.51 2.87 -16.44
CA LEU A 14 -5.98 1.51 -16.67
C LEU A 14 -5.62 0.96 -18.06
N TRP A 15 -5.19 1.80 -19.00
CA TRP A 15 -4.67 1.32 -20.28
C TRP A 15 -3.36 0.56 -20.11
N LEU A 16 -2.62 0.85 -19.05
CA LEU A 16 -1.42 0.09 -18.67
C LEU A 16 -1.72 -1.37 -18.30
N LEU A 17 -2.99 -1.78 -18.12
CA LEU A 17 -3.37 -3.19 -17.98
C LEU A 17 -2.87 -4.06 -19.14
N ALA A 18 -2.62 -3.46 -20.30
CA ALA A 18 -1.99 -4.15 -21.42
C ALA A 18 -0.61 -4.73 -21.08
N PHE A 19 0.10 -4.16 -20.11
CA PHE A 19 1.38 -4.67 -19.65
C PHE A 19 1.27 -5.95 -18.81
N VAL A 20 0.12 -6.25 -18.24
CA VAL A 20 -0.09 -7.48 -17.47
C VAL A 20 0.18 -8.74 -18.33
N PRO A 21 -0.47 -8.96 -19.48
CA PRO A 21 -0.11 -10.08 -20.35
C PRO A 21 1.31 -9.95 -20.91
N VAL A 22 1.79 -8.73 -21.18
CA VAL A 22 3.13 -8.50 -21.73
C VAL A 22 4.22 -8.97 -20.77
N VAL A 23 4.08 -8.74 -19.46
CA VAL A 23 5.08 -9.21 -18.47
C VAL A 23 5.15 -10.74 -18.44
N PHE A 24 4.02 -11.45 -18.51
CA PHE A 24 4.01 -12.93 -18.54
C PHE A 24 4.63 -13.50 -19.81
N VAL A 25 4.46 -12.83 -20.95
CA VAL A 25 5.11 -13.20 -22.20
C VAL A 25 6.60 -12.91 -22.12
N ALA A 26 6.99 -11.74 -21.57
CA ALA A 26 8.39 -11.34 -21.45
C ALA A 26 9.21 -12.30 -20.57
N VAL A 27 8.64 -12.79 -19.46
CA VAL A 27 9.29 -13.81 -18.60
C VAL A 27 9.65 -15.07 -19.39
N LYS A 28 8.78 -15.49 -20.31
CA LYS A 28 9.03 -16.70 -21.11
C LYS A 28 10.04 -16.47 -22.25
N LEU A 29 10.02 -15.27 -22.85
CA LEU A 29 10.86 -14.96 -24.02
C LEU A 29 12.25 -14.45 -23.65
N LYS A 30 12.37 -13.70 -22.55
CA LYS A 30 13.61 -13.05 -22.11
C LYS A 30 13.78 -13.12 -20.58
N PRO A 31 13.91 -14.31 -19.98
CA PRO A 31 14.01 -14.50 -18.54
C PRO A 31 15.25 -13.78 -17.93
N GLU A 32 16.33 -13.65 -18.70
CA GLU A 32 17.58 -13.01 -18.24
C GLU A 32 17.55 -11.48 -18.27
N SER A 33 16.50 -10.87 -18.84
CA SER A 33 16.39 -9.40 -18.97
C SER A 33 15.76 -8.79 -17.71
N HIS A 34 16.44 -8.88 -16.55
CA HIS A 34 15.90 -8.49 -15.25
C HIS A 34 15.41 -7.05 -15.18
N THR A 35 16.17 -6.09 -15.76
CA THR A 35 15.76 -4.68 -15.83
C THR A 35 14.45 -4.51 -16.62
N LEU A 36 14.31 -5.21 -17.76
CA LEU A 36 13.08 -5.18 -18.56
C LEU A 36 11.90 -5.76 -17.75
N LEU A 37 12.09 -6.92 -17.12
CA LEU A 37 11.07 -7.58 -16.31
C LEU A 37 10.66 -6.71 -15.12
N PHE A 38 11.62 -6.06 -14.46
CA PHE A 38 11.35 -5.09 -13.39
C PHE A 38 10.45 -3.95 -13.88
N VAL A 39 10.84 -3.27 -14.97
CA VAL A 39 10.05 -2.14 -15.51
C VAL A 39 8.65 -2.57 -15.94
N LEU A 40 8.53 -3.70 -16.64
CA LEU A 40 7.23 -4.23 -17.07
C LEU A 40 6.35 -4.61 -15.88
N SER A 41 6.93 -5.18 -14.81
CA SER A 41 6.20 -5.51 -13.57
C SER A 41 5.68 -4.27 -12.88
N VAL A 42 6.48 -3.20 -12.79
CA VAL A 42 6.03 -1.91 -12.23
C VAL A 42 4.85 -1.36 -13.05
N LEU A 43 4.97 -1.33 -14.39
CA LEU A 43 3.91 -0.84 -15.27
C LEU A 43 2.63 -1.68 -15.20
N ALA A 44 2.74 -2.97 -14.89
CA ALA A 44 1.59 -3.87 -14.69
C ALA A 44 0.97 -3.70 -13.30
N ILE A 45 1.76 -3.50 -12.23
CA ILE A 45 1.27 -3.37 -10.86
C ILE A 45 0.46 -2.08 -10.67
N VAL A 46 0.88 -0.96 -11.27
CA VAL A 46 0.19 0.35 -11.12
C VAL A 46 -1.31 0.27 -11.45
N PRO A 47 -1.75 -0.18 -12.64
CA PRO A 47 -3.17 -0.28 -12.95
C PRO A 47 -3.89 -1.36 -12.15
N LEU A 48 -3.22 -2.44 -11.77
CA LEU A 48 -3.79 -3.46 -10.89
C LEU A 48 -4.07 -2.89 -9.49
N ALA A 49 -3.16 -2.08 -8.94
CA ALA A 49 -3.38 -1.39 -7.67
C ALA A 49 -4.57 -0.43 -7.75
N THR A 50 -4.71 0.33 -8.84
CA THR A 50 -5.85 1.21 -9.07
C THR A 50 -7.17 0.43 -9.10
N LEU A 51 -7.24 -0.69 -9.82
CA LEU A 51 -8.45 -1.54 -9.85
C LEU A 51 -8.76 -2.15 -8.48
N LEU A 52 -7.71 -2.52 -7.72
CA LEU A 52 -7.85 -3.06 -6.38
C LEU A 52 -8.46 -2.03 -5.43
N SER A 53 -8.00 -0.77 -5.49
CA SER A 53 -8.54 0.34 -4.71
C SER A 53 -10.03 0.56 -5.00
N HIS A 54 -10.41 0.72 -6.27
CA HIS A 54 -11.80 0.89 -6.68
C HIS A 54 -12.70 -0.28 -6.25
N ALA A 55 -12.21 -1.53 -6.38
CA ALA A 55 -12.94 -2.71 -5.94
C ALA A 55 -13.13 -2.71 -4.41
N THR A 56 -12.09 -2.36 -3.65
CA THR A 56 -12.12 -2.27 -2.19
C THR A 56 -13.12 -1.20 -1.73
N GLU A 57 -13.05 0.00 -2.30
CA GLU A 57 -13.96 1.11 -2.01
C GLU A 57 -15.42 0.74 -2.31
N SER A 58 -15.66 0.06 -3.43
CA SER A 58 -16.99 -0.42 -3.82
C SER A 58 -17.55 -1.47 -2.85
N VAL A 59 -16.70 -2.35 -2.30
CA VAL A 59 -17.10 -3.31 -1.26
C VAL A 59 -17.34 -2.59 0.05
N ALA A 60 -16.42 -1.70 0.45
CA ALA A 60 -16.50 -0.94 1.68
C ALA A 60 -17.80 -0.11 1.77
N ALA A 61 -18.16 0.60 0.70
CA ALA A 61 -19.38 1.40 0.61
C ALA A 61 -20.68 0.60 0.78
N LYS A 62 -20.65 -0.73 0.58
CA LYS A 62 -21.82 -1.62 0.72
C LYS A 62 -21.90 -2.33 2.08
N THR A 63 -20.87 -2.21 2.92
CA THR A 63 -20.78 -2.94 4.20
C THR A 63 -21.08 -2.08 5.42
N GLY A 64 -21.40 -0.79 5.23
CA GLY A 64 -21.68 0.18 6.27
C GLY A 64 -20.41 0.79 6.88
N ASP A 65 -20.57 1.91 7.60
CA ASP A 65 -19.48 2.82 7.97
C ASP A 65 -18.33 2.14 8.73
N SER A 66 -18.64 1.39 9.79
CA SER A 66 -17.60 0.76 10.62
C SER A 66 -16.88 -0.39 9.90
N VAL A 67 -17.64 -1.27 9.25
CA VAL A 67 -17.07 -2.42 8.52
C VAL A 67 -16.40 -1.95 7.24
N GLY A 68 -17.02 -1.01 6.51
CA GLY A 68 -16.47 -0.40 5.32
C GLY A 68 -15.16 0.33 5.61
N GLY A 69 -15.10 1.11 6.69
CA GLY A 69 -13.87 1.76 7.14
C GLY A 69 -12.75 0.77 7.48
N LEU A 70 -13.08 -0.34 8.17
CA LEU A 70 -12.12 -1.41 8.45
C LEU A 70 -11.60 -2.08 7.17
N LEU A 71 -12.50 -2.38 6.24
CA LEU A 71 -12.13 -2.97 4.95
C LEU A 71 -11.24 -2.04 4.14
N ASN A 72 -11.61 -0.77 4.05
CA ASN A 72 -10.83 0.23 3.32
C ASN A 72 -9.44 0.41 3.92
N ALA A 73 -9.34 0.54 5.23
CA ALA A 73 -8.06 0.68 5.93
C ALA A 73 -7.14 -0.55 5.79
N THR A 74 -7.72 -1.75 5.65
CA THR A 74 -6.97 -3.01 5.54
C THR A 74 -6.68 -3.37 4.08
N LEU A 75 -7.71 -3.39 3.24
CA LEU A 75 -7.61 -3.80 1.84
C LEU A 75 -7.11 -2.66 0.93
N GLY A 76 -7.19 -1.40 1.37
CA GLY A 76 -6.60 -0.26 0.66
C GLY A 76 -5.09 -0.39 0.45
N ASN A 77 -4.41 -1.13 1.33
CA ASN A 77 -2.97 -1.42 1.24
C ASN A 77 -2.68 -2.88 0.83
N LEU A 78 -3.65 -3.55 0.20
CA LEU A 78 -3.51 -4.98 -0.14
C LEU A 78 -2.41 -5.23 -1.17
N THR A 79 -2.19 -4.32 -2.10
CA THR A 79 -1.09 -4.42 -3.08
C THR A 79 0.27 -4.46 -2.38
N GLU A 80 0.53 -3.50 -1.48
CA GLU A 80 1.77 -3.43 -0.71
C GLU A 80 1.95 -4.66 0.17
N LEU A 81 0.88 -5.12 0.80
CA LEU A 81 0.90 -6.33 1.62
C LEU A 81 1.26 -7.57 0.78
N VAL A 82 0.68 -7.73 -0.40
CA VAL A 82 0.96 -8.87 -1.30
C VAL A 82 2.41 -8.82 -1.77
N ILE A 83 2.92 -7.65 -2.19
CA ILE A 83 4.32 -7.48 -2.61
C ILE A 83 5.26 -7.81 -1.44
N ALA A 84 5.00 -7.27 -0.24
CA ALA A 84 5.82 -7.52 0.94
C ALA A 84 5.82 -8.99 1.35
N LEU A 85 4.68 -9.68 1.32
CA LEU A 85 4.58 -11.10 1.62
C LEU A 85 5.31 -11.95 0.56
N THR A 86 5.23 -11.59 -0.70
CA THR A 86 5.96 -12.26 -1.80
C THR A 86 7.47 -12.11 -1.59
N ALA A 87 7.95 -10.89 -1.29
CA ALA A 87 9.34 -10.63 -0.99
C ALA A 87 9.82 -11.36 0.27
N LEU A 88 8.98 -11.43 1.30
CA LEU A 88 9.28 -12.17 2.54
C LEU A 88 9.43 -13.67 2.28
N ARG A 89 8.53 -14.27 1.48
CA ARG A 89 8.60 -15.69 1.07
C ARG A 89 9.83 -15.99 0.23
N ALA A 90 10.28 -15.04 -0.58
CA ALA A 90 11.52 -15.12 -1.35
C ALA A 90 12.79 -14.86 -0.52
N GLY A 91 12.68 -14.62 0.80
CA GLY A 91 13.82 -14.31 1.68
C GLY A 91 14.41 -12.92 1.48
N GLN A 92 13.73 -12.04 0.75
CA GLN A 92 14.19 -10.68 0.40
C GLN A 92 13.90 -9.68 1.53
N TYR A 93 14.46 -9.93 2.73
CA TYR A 93 14.18 -9.11 3.92
C TYR A 93 14.57 -7.64 3.78
N MET A 94 15.64 -7.35 3.03
CA MET A 94 16.08 -5.97 2.76
C MET A 94 15.06 -5.25 1.89
N LEU A 95 14.49 -5.91 0.89
CA LEU A 95 13.45 -5.35 0.04
C LEU A 95 12.19 -5.00 0.85
N VAL A 96 11.76 -5.90 1.76
CA VAL A 96 10.60 -5.63 2.65
C VAL A 96 10.86 -4.39 3.51
N LYS A 97 12.02 -4.30 4.16
CA LYS A 97 12.39 -3.14 4.99
C LYS A 97 12.47 -1.85 4.17
N ALA A 98 13.10 -1.92 2.99
CA ALA A 98 13.22 -0.77 2.09
C ALA A 98 11.85 -0.31 1.57
N SER A 99 10.94 -1.23 1.24
CA SER A 99 9.57 -0.92 0.80
C SER A 99 8.77 -0.22 1.89
N ILE A 100 8.82 -0.71 3.13
CA ILE A 100 8.14 -0.07 4.26
C ILE A 100 8.71 1.33 4.53
N ALA A 101 10.04 1.46 4.58
CA ALA A 101 10.69 2.75 4.78
C ALA A 101 10.37 3.73 3.61
N GLY A 102 10.39 3.23 2.38
CA GLY A 102 10.03 4.00 1.19
C GLY A 102 8.58 4.48 1.23
N ALA A 103 7.63 3.63 1.62
CA ALA A 103 6.23 4.00 1.78
C ALA A 103 6.04 5.10 2.84
N VAL A 104 6.72 4.97 3.99
CA VAL A 104 6.71 6.00 5.04
C VAL A 104 7.20 7.35 4.48
N VAL A 105 8.37 7.36 3.81
CA VAL A 105 8.95 8.58 3.24
C VAL A 105 8.06 9.16 2.14
N THR A 106 7.58 8.32 1.21
CA THR A 106 6.73 8.77 0.10
C THR A 106 5.43 9.38 0.60
N ASN A 107 4.74 8.74 1.54
CA ASN A 107 3.46 9.22 2.04
C ASN A 107 3.62 10.49 2.90
N THR A 108 4.68 10.60 3.70
CA THR A 108 4.87 11.72 4.62
C THR A 108 5.54 12.94 3.99
N LEU A 109 6.46 12.75 3.06
CA LEU A 109 7.16 13.86 2.41
C LEU A 109 6.58 14.17 1.04
N PHE A 110 6.49 13.18 0.16
CA PHE A 110 6.06 13.43 -1.21
C PHE A 110 4.54 13.67 -1.30
N MET A 111 3.72 12.75 -0.83
CA MET A 111 2.26 12.86 -0.96
C MET A 111 1.70 14.03 -0.15
N LEU A 112 2.15 14.18 1.10
CA LEU A 112 1.72 15.31 1.93
C LEU A 112 2.24 16.65 1.38
N GLY A 113 3.50 16.70 0.93
CA GLY A 113 4.09 17.89 0.31
C GLY A 113 3.38 18.29 -0.98
N MET A 114 3.06 17.33 -1.85
CA MET A 114 2.29 17.56 -3.07
C MET A 114 0.86 18.01 -2.76
N SER A 115 0.22 17.44 -1.74
CA SER A 115 -1.12 17.87 -1.31
C SER A 115 -1.13 19.33 -0.86
N PHE A 116 -0.14 19.74 -0.07
CA PHE A 116 -0.01 21.13 0.34
C PHE A 116 0.33 22.07 -0.83
N LEU A 117 1.21 21.62 -1.74
CA LEU A 117 1.58 22.43 -2.90
C LEU A 117 0.38 22.63 -3.84
N LEU A 118 -0.24 21.54 -4.29
CA LEU A 118 -1.37 21.60 -5.22
C LEU A 118 -2.61 22.26 -4.61
N GLY A 119 -2.90 21.96 -3.34
CA GLY A 119 -3.97 22.59 -2.60
C GLY A 119 -3.71 24.08 -2.39
N GLY A 120 -2.48 24.47 -2.02
CA GLY A 120 -2.10 25.86 -1.82
C GLY A 120 -2.06 26.70 -3.11
N LEU A 121 -1.79 26.08 -4.26
CA LEU A 121 -1.92 26.74 -5.56
C LEU A 121 -3.38 27.07 -5.93
N LYS A 122 -4.32 26.27 -5.42
CA LYS A 122 -5.75 26.40 -5.74
C LYS A 122 -6.52 27.19 -4.65
N HIS A 123 -6.14 27.02 -3.38
CA HIS A 123 -6.83 27.57 -2.22
C HIS A 123 -5.85 28.32 -1.31
N HIS A 124 -6.21 29.51 -0.86
CA HIS A 124 -5.36 30.31 0.05
C HIS A 124 -5.27 29.71 1.46
N VAL A 125 -6.29 28.99 1.89
CA VAL A 125 -6.37 28.30 3.19
C VAL A 125 -6.78 26.87 2.95
N GLN A 126 -6.09 25.94 3.63
CA GLN A 126 -6.40 24.52 3.61
C GLN A 126 -6.75 24.08 5.03
N GLU A 127 -7.92 23.49 5.17
CA GLU A 127 -8.39 22.94 6.43
C GLU A 127 -8.16 21.43 6.49
N TYR A 128 -7.83 20.92 7.68
CA TYR A 128 -7.64 19.49 7.92
C TYR A 128 -8.11 19.09 9.31
N ASN A 129 -8.44 17.82 9.48
CA ASN A 129 -8.82 17.27 10.77
C ASN A 129 -7.60 17.11 11.68
N ARG A 130 -7.46 18.03 12.66
CA ARG A 130 -6.30 18.09 13.57
C ARG A 130 -6.22 16.85 14.50
N VAL A 131 -7.37 16.27 14.87
CA VAL A 131 -7.41 15.09 15.75
C VAL A 131 -6.86 13.90 15.00
N SER A 132 -7.36 13.66 13.80
CA SER A 132 -6.87 12.61 12.90
C SER A 132 -5.37 12.76 12.60
N ALA A 133 -4.94 13.96 12.24
CA ALA A 133 -3.55 14.24 11.92
C ALA A 133 -2.60 13.96 13.10
N ARG A 134 -2.97 14.36 14.33
CA ARG A 134 -2.16 14.10 15.53
C ARG A 134 -2.06 12.62 15.85
N MET A 135 -3.17 11.89 15.74
CA MET A 135 -3.20 10.46 16.00
C MET A 135 -2.35 9.69 14.99
N GLN A 136 -2.51 10.01 13.70
CA GLN A 136 -1.71 9.39 12.63
C GLN A 136 -0.22 9.72 12.76
N ALA A 137 0.13 10.97 13.11
CA ALA A 137 1.52 11.36 13.37
C ALA A 137 2.13 10.58 14.55
N GLY A 138 1.35 10.33 15.62
CA GLY A 138 1.78 9.50 16.75
C GLY A 138 2.04 8.05 16.35
N LEU A 139 1.14 7.44 15.58
CA LEU A 139 1.32 6.07 15.07
C LEU A 139 2.51 5.97 14.12
N LEU A 140 2.69 6.96 13.25
CA LEU A 140 3.82 7.01 12.34
C LEU A 140 5.15 7.15 13.07
N PHE A 141 5.22 7.99 14.10
CA PHE A 141 6.40 8.12 14.97
C PHE A 141 6.71 6.78 15.63
N LEU A 142 5.71 6.10 16.19
CA LEU A 142 5.87 4.78 16.80
C LEU A 142 6.39 3.75 15.78
N ALA A 143 5.83 3.74 14.56
CA ALA A 143 6.26 2.85 13.48
C ALA A 143 7.71 3.14 13.05
N THR A 144 8.08 4.41 12.95
CA THR A 144 9.44 4.83 12.59
C THR A 144 10.45 4.39 13.67
N VAL A 145 10.14 4.59 14.94
CA VAL A 145 10.96 4.14 16.07
C VAL A 145 11.11 2.62 16.07
N ALA A 146 10.01 1.89 15.86
CA ALA A 146 10.01 0.43 15.79
C ALA A 146 10.85 -0.14 14.63
N LEU A 147 10.97 0.60 13.53
CA LEU A 147 11.81 0.21 12.39
C LEU A 147 13.28 0.56 12.61
N LEU A 148 13.55 1.75 13.19
CA LEU A 148 14.92 2.26 13.34
C LEU A 148 15.68 1.61 14.50
N ILE A 149 15.06 1.40 15.67
CA ILE A 149 15.76 0.91 16.86
C ILE A 149 16.40 -0.47 16.62
N PRO A 150 15.69 -1.51 16.15
CA PRO A 150 16.32 -2.81 15.91
C PRO A 150 17.43 -2.74 14.84
N SER A 151 17.23 -1.88 13.83
CA SER A 151 18.23 -1.68 12.76
C SER A 151 19.48 -0.98 13.26
N ALA A 152 19.37 -0.02 14.17
CA ALA A 152 20.48 0.66 14.81
C ALA A 152 21.24 -0.26 15.77
N VAL A 153 20.53 -1.00 16.61
CA VAL A 153 21.12 -1.98 17.55
C VAL A 153 21.89 -3.06 16.79
N SER A 154 21.31 -3.60 15.73
CA SER A 154 21.97 -4.62 14.89
C SER A 154 23.27 -4.14 14.23
N LYS A 155 23.42 -2.83 14.00
CA LYS A 155 24.63 -2.25 13.41
C LYS A 155 25.67 -1.84 14.46
N ALA A 156 25.23 -1.44 15.65
CA ALA A 156 26.10 -0.83 16.66
C ALA A 156 26.94 -1.87 17.42
N ASP A 157 26.43 -3.06 17.63
CA ASP A 157 27.11 -4.07 18.45
C ASP A 157 26.83 -5.50 17.95
N ALA A 158 27.85 -6.09 17.31
CA ALA A 158 27.85 -7.51 16.94
C ALA A 158 27.85 -8.46 18.17
N ALA A 159 28.15 -7.96 19.35
CA ALA A 159 28.12 -8.70 20.61
C ALA A 159 26.71 -8.74 21.24
N VAL A 160 25.83 -7.83 20.91
CA VAL A 160 24.39 -7.93 21.23
C VAL A 160 23.81 -9.02 20.36
N GLY A 161 23.67 -10.21 20.91
CA GLY A 161 23.30 -11.42 20.18
C GLY A 161 22.05 -11.23 19.30
N THR A 162 22.02 -11.91 18.17
CA THR A 162 20.90 -11.94 17.22
C THR A 162 19.55 -12.22 17.88
N SER A 163 19.54 -13.00 18.97
CA SER A 163 18.37 -13.32 19.78
C SER A 163 17.74 -12.10 20.44
N PHE A 164 18.54 -11.17 20.98
CA PHE A 164 18.02 -9.93 21.59
C PHE A 164 17.35 -9.04 20.54
N THR A 165 18.02 -8.82 19.41
CA THR A 165 17.45 -8.01 18.31
C THR A 165 16.16 -8.61 17.74
N GLN A 166 16.09 -9.93 17.64
CA GLN A 166 14.87 -10.62 17.21
C GLN A 166 13.73 -10.48 18.23
N THR A 167 14.01 -10.67 19.52
CA THR A 167 13.03 -10.49 20.60
C THR A 167 12.52 -9.05 20.66
N LEU A 168 13.42 -8.08 20.53
CA LEU A 168 13.08 -6.65 20.48
C LEU A 168 12.18 -6.35 19.27
N SER A 169 12.53 -6.84 18.08
CA SER A 169 11.74 -6.66 16.87
C SER A 169 10.35 -7.29 16.99
N LEU A 170 10.26 -8.48 17.58
CA LEU A 170 8.97 -9.14 17.82
C LEU A 170 8.10 -8.34 18.81
N GLY A 171 8.70 -7.88 19.91
CA GLY A 171 7.99 -7.05 20.90
C GLY A 171 7.46 -5.75 20.30
N LEU A 172 8.27 -5.08 19.47
CA LEU A 172 7.85 -3.86 18.75
C LEU A 172 6.78 -4.15 17.71
N ALA A 173 6.87 -5.26 16.98
CA ALA A 173 5.83 -5.67 16.01
C ALA A 173 4.48 -5.92 16.70
N VAL A 174 4.47 -6.62 17.82
CA VAL A 174 3.27 -6.85 18.63
C VAL A 174 2.69 -5.52 19.14
N LEU A 175 3.54 -4.63 19.65
CA LEU A 175 3.14 -3.29 20.10
C LEU A 175 2.49 -2.49 18.95
N LEU A 176 3.06 -2.52 17.75
CA LEU A 176 2.50 -1.85 16.56
C LEU A 176 1.13 -2.43 16.19
N ILE A 177 0.96 -3.75 16.17
CA ILE A 177 -0.32 -4.40 15.86
C ILE A 177 -1.39 -3.99 16.88
N ILE A 178 -1.06 -4.01 18.18
CA ILE A 178 -1.99 -3.61 19.24
C ILE A 178 -2.34 -2.12 19.09
N SER A 179 -1.34 -1.25 18.90
CA SER A 179 -1.56 0.19 18.76
C SER A 179 -2.42 0.52 17.53
N TYR A 180 -2.19 -0.17 16.40
CA TYR A 180 -3.00 -0.03 15.19
C TYR A 180 -4.43 -0.52 15.42
N GLY A 181 -4.63 -1.68 16.04
CA GLY A 181 -5.95 -2.21 16.36
C GLY A 181 -6.74 -1.30 17.30
N LEU A 182 -6.10 -0.76 18.34
CA LEU A 182 -6.71 0.21 19.25
C LEU A 182 -7.05 1.52 18.54
N SER A 183 -6.18 2.00 17.66
CA SER A 183 -6.44 3.18 16.84
C SER A 183 -7.65 2.98 15.94
N MET A 184 -7.76 1.83 15.26
CA MET A 184 -8.92 1.49 14.45
C MET A 184 -10.21 1.41 15.28
N LEU A 185 -10.16 0.76 16.43
CA LEU A 185 -11.30 0.70 17.35
C LEU A 185 -11.73 2.11 17.79
N PHE A 186 -10.76 2.96 18.09
CA PHE A 186 -11.02 4.36 18.47
C PHE A 186 -11.68 5.15 17.33
N THR A 187 -11.13 5.05 16.13
CA THR A 187 -11.59 5.80 14.96
C THR A 187 -12.95 5.33 14.44
N LEU A 188 -13.17 4.00 14.39
CA LEU A 188 -14.34 3.45 13.71
C LEU A 188 -15.53 3.19 14.65
N LYS A 189 -15.27 2.98 15.95
CA LYS A 189 -16.33 2.56 16.88
C LYS A 189 -16.53 3.49 18.05
N THR A 190 -15.47 3.94 18.71
CA THR A 190 -15.62 4.70 19.96
C THR A 190 -15.81 6.20 19.75
N HIS A 191 -15.15 6.78 18.76
CA HIS A 191 -15.18 8.22 18.47
C HIS A 191 -15.23 8.51 16.97
N PRO A 192 -16.14 7.91 16.20
CA PRO A 192 -16.23 8.14 14.76
C PRO A 192 -16.49 9.62 14.42
N GLU A 193 -17.21 10.34 15.30
CA GLU A 193 -17.54 11.77 15.13
C GLU A 193 -16.31 12.68 15.04
N LEU A 194 -15.18 12.26 15.61
CA LEU A 194 -13.92 13.03 15.56
C LEU A 194 -13.18 12.89 14.21
N PHE A 195 -13.57 11.90 13.39
CA PHE A 195 -12.87 11.52 12.16
C PHE A 195 -13.71 11.70 10.90
N VAL A 196 -14.97 12.12 11.04
CA VAL A 196 -15.80 12.45 9.89
C VAL A 196 -15.19 13.65 9.17
N SER A 197 -14.77 13.46 7.93
CA SER A 197 -14.35 14.55 7.05
C SER A 197 -15.59 15.27 6.53
N ALA A 198 -15.53 16.59 6.42
CA ALA A 198 -16.62 17.40 5.86
C ALA A 198 -16.97 17.01 4.40
N GLU A 199 -16.10 16.25 3.74
CA GLU A 199 -16.22 15.81 2.35
C GLU A 199 -16.84 14.40 2.17
N ALA A 200 -17.28 13.74 3.25
CA ALA A 200 -17.90 12.40 3.16
C ALA A 200 -19.24 12.38 2.40
N GLY A 201 -19.68 13.52 1.84
CA GLY A 201 -20.97 13.70 1.19
C GLY A 201 -21.00 13.76 -0.34
N GLU A 202 -19.87 13.96 -1.04
CA GLU A 202 -19.93 14.31 -2.48
C GLU A 202 -18.84 13.69 -3.39
N THR A 203 -18.34 12.51 -3.14
CA THR A 203 -17.71 11.77 -4.23
C THR A 203 -18.83 11.08 -5.01
N GLY A 204 -19.24 11.68 -6.12
CA GLY A 204 -20.16 11.10 -7.09
C GLY A 204 -19.58 9.88 -7.82
N GLU A 205 -18.71 9.13 -7.14
CA GLU A 205 -18.10 7.91 -7.63
C GLU A 205 -19.15 6.80 -7.68
N THR A 206 -19.38 6.29 -8.87
CA THR A 206 -20.30 5.19 -9.10
C THR A 206 -19.70 3.90 -8.53
N HIS A 207 -20.10 3.55 -7.31
CA HIS A 207 -19.70 2.27 -6.71
C HIS A 207 -20.21 1.08 -7.55
N TRP A 208 -19.34 0.14 -7.79
CA TRP A 208 -19.67 -1.06 -8.53
C TRP A 208 -20.67 -1.96 -7.79
N PRO A 209 -21.47 -2.75 -8.51
CA PRO A 209 -22.25 -3.83 -7.89
C PRO A 209 -21.35 -4.76 -7.09
N ILE A 210 -21.76 -5.15 -5.89
CA ILE A 210 -20.96 -5.93 -4.96
C ILE A 210 -20.35 -7.20 -5.57
N GLY A 211 -21.12 -7.90 -6.41
CA GLY A 211 -20.62 -9.10 -7.11
C GLY A 211 -19.47 -8.78 -8.06
N LEU A 212 -19.54 -7.68 -8.81
CA LEU A 212 -18.46 -7.24 -9.69
C LEU A 212 -17.23 -6.82 -8.86
N ALA A 213 -17.46 -6.06 -7.79
CA ALA A 213 -16.39 -5.61 -6.90
C ALA A 213 -15.63 -6.79 -6.28
N LEU A 214 -16.33 -7.80 -5.75
CA LEU A 214 -15.72 -9.00 -5.16
C LEU A 214 -14.95 -9.85 -6.18
N VAL A 215 -15.51 -10.04 -7.38
CA VAL A 215 -14.83 -10.79 -8.45
C VAL A 215 -13.59 -10.05 -8.91
N THR A 216 -13.68 -8.72 -9.07
CA THR A 216 -12.53 -7.90 -9.46
C THR A 216 -11.48 -7.89 -8.34
N LEU A 217 -11.89 -7.69 -7.09
CA LEU A 217 -11.00 -7.71 -5.93
C LEU A 217 -10.19 -9.02 -5.88
N THR A 218 -10.87 -10.17 -5.97
CA THR A 218 -10.23 -11.48 -5.93
C THR A 218 -9.33 -11.70 -7.16
N GLY A 219 -9.83 -11.44 -8.36
CA GLY A 219 -9.08 -11.65 -9.59
C GLY A 219 -7.84 -10.77 -9.68
N VAL A 220 -7.97 -9.50 -9.32
CA VAL A 220 -6.85 -8.54 -9.32
C VAL A 220 -5.83 -8.90 -8.23
N THR A 221 -6.27 -9.33 -7.04
CA THR A 221 -5.35 -9.79 -5.98
C THR A 221 -4.48 -10.95 -6.47
N VAL A 222 -5.07 -11.93 -7.17
CA VAL A 222 -4.31 -13.04 -7.77
C VAL A 222 -3.32 -12.53 -8.81
N LEU A 223 -3.74 -11.62 -9.68
CA LEU A 223 -2.85 -11.04 -10.69
C LEU A 223 -1.70 -10.24 -10.05
N VAL A 224 -1.98 -9.45 -9.03
CA VAL A 224 -0.95 -8.75 -8.25
C VAL A 224 0.04 -9.74 -7.66
N ALA A 225 -0.42 -10.83 -7.05
CA ALA A 225 0.47 -11.86 -6.50
C ALA A 225 1.41 -12.46 -7.55
N LEU A 226 0.86 -12.84 -8.71
CA LEU A 226 1.65 -13.42 -9.81
C LEU A 226 2.65 -12.42 -10.40
N VAL A 227 2.27 -11.17 -10.59
CA VAL A 227 3.19 -10.13 -11.10
C VAL A 227 4.22 -9.77 -10.04
N SER A 228 3.86 -9.79 -8.74
CA SER A 228 4.78 -9.52 -7.64
C SER A 228 5.91 -10.56 -7.53
N GLU A 229 5.66 -11.81 -7.88
CA GLU A 229 6.73 -12.83 -7.96
C GLU A 229 7.80 -12.41 -8.98
N ILE A 230 7.37 -12.01 -10.19
CA ILE A 230 8.28 -11.54 -11.24
C ILE A 230 9.02 -10.25 -10.82
N PHE A 231 8.28 -9.34 -10.19
CA PHE A 231 8.85 -8.09 -9.65
C PHE A 231 9.94 -8.38 -8.62
N VAL A 232 9.67 -9.22 -7.62
CA VAL A 232 10.61 -9.54 -6.53
C VAL A 232 11.86 -10.25 -7.05
N GLU A 233 11.71 -11.17 -8.00
CA GLU A 233 12.86 -11.85 -8.61
C GLU A 233 13.73 -10.90 -9.44
N SER A 234 13.12 -9.92 -10.09
CA SER A 234 13.81 -9.02 -11.01
C SER A 234 14.41 -7.79 -10.33
N VAL A 235 13.83 -7.30 -9.23
CA VAL A 235 14.21 -6.02 -8.60
C VAL A 235 15.62 -6.01 -8.07
N GLN A 236 16.08 -7.08 -7.43
CA GLN A 236 17.42 -7.15 -6.87
C GLN A 236 18.49 -7.11 -7.97
N LYS A 237 18.32 -7.95 -9.00
CA LYS A 237 19.24 -8.01 -10.13
C LYS A 237 19.19 -6.75 -10.98
N ALA A 238 18.03 -6.12 -11.08
CA ALA A 238 17.91 -4.81 -11.73
C ALA A 238 18.64 -3.73 -10.92
N ALA A 239 18.52 -3.72 -9.58
CA ALA A 239 19.23 -2.77 -8.73
C ALA A 239 20.76 -2.91 -8.85
N GLU A 240 21.26 -4.13 -8.91
CA GLU A 240 22.71 -4.40 -9.15
C GLU A 240 23.19 -3.86 -10.52
N ALA A 241 22.32 -3.85 -11.53
CA ALA A 241 22.63 -3.31 -12.85
C ALA A 241 22.65 -1.78 -12.92
N PHE A 242 22.00 -1.10 -11.97
CA PHE A 242 22.00 0.37 -11.89
C PHE A 242 23.11 0.93 -10.98
N GLY A 243 23.85 0.08 -10.24
CA GLY A 243 24.94 0.43 -9.33
C GLY A 243 24.45 0.62 -7.93
#